data_e62ce34c48ab57cb613f22b0e47ba64b
#
_entry.id   e62ce34c48ab57cb613f22b0e47ba64b
#
_cell.length_a   1.000
_cell.length_b   1.000
_cell.length_c   1.000
_cell.angle_alpha   90.00
_cell.angle_beta   90.00
_cell.angle_gamma   90.00
#
_symmetry.space_group_name_H-M   'P 1'
#
loop_
_entity.id
_entity.type
_entity.pdbx_description
1 polymer ?
#
loop_
_entity_poly.entity_id
_entity_poly.type
_entity_poly.pdbx_seq_one_letter_code
_entity_poly.pdbx_strand_id
1 'polypeptide(L)'
;MLLLDEPSNALDLAAQTDLRNLLRKLAQQGTGILLITHHIADILPEIDRILLMREGRIVADGPKVDLLTAANLTDLFKTEVNMTERDGFYHAW
;
A
#
# COMPACT_ATOMS: atom_id res chain seq x y z
N MET A 1 -0.64 -13.72 -12.37
CA MET A 1 -0.29 -12.69 -11.36
C MET A 1 0.31 -11.48 -12.04
N LEU A 2 -0.07 -10.32 -11.59
CA LEU A 2 0.43 -9.05 -12.10
C LEU A 2 1.43 -8.47 -11.10
N LEU A 3 2.64 -8.15 -11.56
CA LEU A 3 3.70 -7.54 -10.75
C LEU A 3 3.88 -6.09 -11.19
N LEU A 4 3.74 -5.17 -10.24
CA LEU A 4 3.85 -3.73 -10.48
C LEU A 4 4.87 -3.13 -9.53
N ASP A 5 5.82 -2.37 -10.07
CA ASP A 5 6.86 -1.68 -9.31
C ASP A 5 6.69 -0.19 -9.47
N GLU A 6 6.26 0.48 -8.39
CA GLU A 6 6.02 1.92 -8.34
C GLU A 6 5.16 2.42 -9.52
N PRO A 7 3.98 1.80 -9.77
CA PRO A 7 3.24 2.05 -11.00
C PRO A 7 2.65 3.45 -11.10
N SER A 8 2.48 4.16 -9.98
CA SER A 8 1.92 5.50 -9.98
C SER A 8 2.97 6.61 -10.09
N ASN A 9 4.27 6.26 -10.09
CA ASN A 9 5.33 7.25 -10.23
C ASN A 9 5.19 8.03 -11.53
N ALA A 10 5.39 9.34 -11.44
CA ALA A 10 5.33 10.27 -12.56
C ALA A 10 3.95 10.41 -13.21
N LEU A 11 2.91 9.84 -12.65
CA LEU A 11 1.53 10.02 -13.12
C LEU A 11 0.89 11.23 -12.43
N ASP A 12 0.07 11.98 -13.16
CA ASP A 12 -0.76 13.00 -12.55
C ASP A 12 -1.93 12.38 -11.77
N LEU A 13 -2.69 13.19 -11.04
CA LEU A 13 -3.76 12.69 -10.18
C LEU A 13 -4.84 11.94 -10.95
N ALA A 14 -5.21 12.41 -12.14
CA ALA A 14 -6.22 11.74 -12.96
C ALA A 14 -5.74 10.37 -13.42
N ALA A 15 -4.50 10.29 -13.90
CA ALA A 15 -3.91 9.03 -14.34
C ALA A 15 -3.72 8.05 -13.17
N GLN A 16 -3.34 8.55 -12.00
CA GLN A 16 -3.26 7.72 -10.78
C GLN A 16 -4.61 7.13 -10.42
N THR A 17 -5.67 7.91 -10.48
CA THR A 17 -7.04 7.45 -10.20
C THR A 17 -7.47 6.39 -11.21
N ASP A 18 -7.20 6.60 -12.49
CA ASP A 18 -7.55 5.64 -13.54
C ASP A 18 -6.81 4.32 -13.34
N LEU A 19 -5.52 4.38 -13.04
CA LEU A 19 -4.71 3.19 -12.75
C LEU A 19 -5.24 2.44 -11.53
N ARG A 20 -5.53 3.16 -10.47
CA ARG A 20 -6.04 2.58 -9.22
C ARG A 20 -7.37 1.86 -9.46
N ASN A 21 -8.28 2.49 -10.20
CA ASN A 21 -9.58 1.89 -10.53
C ASN A 21 -9.43 0.64 -11.38
N LEU A 22 -8.51 0.65 -12.35
CA LEU A 22 -8.21 -0.53 -13.17
C LEU A 22 -7.69 -1.68 -12.32
N LEU A 23 -6.72 -1.41 -11.45
CA LEU A 23 -6.13 -2.43 -10.58
C LEU A 23 -7.17 -3.02 -9.62
N ARG A 24 -8.04 -2.19 -9.07
CA ARG A 24 -9.13 -2.67 -8.21
C ARG A 24 -10.07 -3.60 -8.97
N LYS A 25 -10.42 -3.24 -10.20
CA LYS A 25 -11.26 -4.08 -11.05
C LYS A 25 -10.61 -5.44 -11.30
N LEU A 26 -9.32 -5.47 -11.61
CA LEU A 26 -8.58 -6.71 -11.81
C LEU A 26 -8.54 -7.56 -10.53
N ALA A 27 -8.29 -6.93 -9.39
CA ALA A 27 -8.27 -7.63 -8.11
C ALA A 27 -9.64 -8.23 -7.77
N GLN A 28 -10.71 -7.50 -8.03
CA GLN A 28 -12.08 -7.99 -7.81
C GLN A 28 -12.45 -9.14 -8.73
N GLN A 29 -11.78 -9.25 -9.88
CA GLN A 29 -11.96 -10.37 -10.82
C GLN A 29 -11.07 -11.57 -10.49
N GLY A 30 -10.33 -11.54 -9.39
CA GLY A 30 -9.48 -12.63 -8.95
C GLY A 30 -8.05 -12.58 -9.45
N THR A 31 -7.62 -11.49 -10.10
CA THR A 31 -6.23 -11.33 -10.51
C THR A 31 -5.35 -11.15 -9.28
N GLY A 32 -4.31 -11.96 -9.15
CA GLY A 32 -3.29 -11.76 -8.11
C GLY A 32 -2.43 -10.55 -8.45
N ILE A 33 -2.27 -9.64 -7.51
CA ILE A 33 -1.49 -8.42 -7.68
C ILE A 33 -0.40 -8.36 -6.62
N LEU A 34 0.85 -8.19 -7.07
CA LEU A 34 1.98 -7.84 -6.20
C LEU A 34 2.39 -6.43 -6.53
N LEU A 35 2.17 -5.53 -5.58
CA LEU A 35 2.44 -4.11 -5.74
C LEU A 35 3.65 -3.72 -4.89
N ILE A 36 4.66 -3.15 -5.52
CA ILE A 36 5.83 -2.59 -4.83
C ILE A 36 5.67 -1.08 -4.84
N THR A 37 5.61 -0.47 -3.67
CA THR A 37 5.43 0.97 -3.54
C THR A 37 6.02 1.47 -2.22
N HIS A 38 6.43 2.73 -2.18
CA HIS A 38 6.76 3.43 -0.94
C HIS A 38 5.66 4.45 -0.56
N HIS A 39 4.55 4.41 -1.26
CA HIS A 39 3.39 5.26 -0.97
C HIS A 39 2.26 4.40 -0.38
N ILE A 40 1.99 4.56 0.90
CA ILE A 40 0.94 3.80 1.58
C ILE A 40 -0.43 4.04 0.93
N ALA A 41 -0.66 5.25 0.39
CA ALA A 41 -1.91 5.59 -0.28
C ALA A 41 -2.17 4.76 -1.57
N ASP A 42 -1.14 4.09 -2.11
CA ASP A 42 -1.30 3.23 -3.29
C ASP A 42 -1.78 1.82 -2.95
N ILE A 43 -1.80 1.45 -1.68
CA ILE A 43 -2.26 0.12 -1.26
C ILE A 43 -3.77 0.05 -1.44
N LEU A 44 -4.21 -0.83 -2.35
CA LEU A 44 -5.62 -0.97 -2.67
C LEU A 44 -6.40 -1.57 -1.51
N PRO A 45 -7.69 -1.22 -1.35
CA PRO A 45 -8.55 -1.87 -0.35
C PRO A 45 -8.58 -3.39 -0.47
N GLU A 46 -8.47 -3.93 -1.68
CA GLU A 46 -8.49 -5.36 -1.96
C GLU A 46 -7.20 -6.09 -1.54
N ILE A 47 -6.13 -5.39 -1.24
CA ILE A 47 -4.88 -6.00 -0.77
C ILE A 47 -4.97 -6.21 0.73
N ASP A 48 -4.83 -7.46 1.17
CA ASP A 48 -4.96 -7.84 2.58
C ASP A 48 -3.62 -8.02 3.29
N ARG A 49 -2.61 -8.50 2.56
CA ARG A 49 -1.29 -8.81 3.14
C ARG A 49 -0.26 -7.81 2.66
N ILE A 50 0.57 -7.35 3.57
CA ILE A 50 1.67 -6.45 3.25
C ILE A 50 2.98 -6.95 3.85
N LEU A 51 4.06 -6.55 3.20
CA LEU A 51 5.42 -6.71 3.70
C LEU A 51 5.99 -5.32 3.87
N LEU A 52 6.47 -5.02 5.07
CA LEU A 52 7.16 -3.75 5.33
C LEU A 52 8.66 -3.97 5.24
N MET A 53 9.33 -3.10 4.48
CA MET A 53 10.77 -3.19 4.27
C MET A 53 11.46 -1.95 4.79
N ARG A 54 12.65 -2.15 5.33
CA ARG A 54 13.52 -1.07 5.80
C ARG A 54 14.96 -1.48 5.57
N GLU A 55 15.74 -0.60 4.95
CA GLU A 55 17.17 -0.84 4.70
C GLU A 55 17.42 -2.17 3.97
N GLY A 56 16.58 -2.47 2.98
CA GLY A 56 16.71 -3.67 2.16
C GLY A 56 16.28 -4.97 2.85
N ARG A 57 15.64 -4.88 4.02
CA ARG A 57 15.20 -6.06 4.79
C ARG A 57 13.70 -6.00 5.04
N ILE A 58 13.08 -7.19 5.10
CA ILE A 58 11.70 -7.30 5.52
C ILE A 58 11.67 -7.18 7.05
N VAL A 59 10.99 -6.16 7.56
CA VAL A 59 10.88 -5.92 9.00
C VAL A 59 9.53 -6.35 9.56
N ALA A 60 8.53 -6.52 8.70
CA ALA A 60 7.21 -7.03 9.11
C ALA A 60 6.51 -7.66 7.92
N ASP A 61 5.70 -8.68 8.18
CA ASP A 61 4.91 -9.41 7.21
C ASP A 61 3.60 -9.84 7.88
N GLY A 62 2.48 -9.49 7.31
CA GLY A 62 1.20 -9.89 7.86
C GLY A 62 0.02 -9.13 7.29
N PRO A 63 -1.15 -9.27 7.97
CA PRO A 63 -2.36 -8.58 7.55
C PRO A 63 -2.20 -7.06 7.60
N LYS A 64 -2.70 -6.40 6.57
CA LYS A 64 -2.65 -4.95 6.45
C LYS A 64 -3.23 -4.24 7.67
N VAL A 65 -4.37 -4.71 8.16
CA VAL A 65 -5.07 -4.09 9.29
C VAL A 65 -4.26 -4.11 10.58
N ASP A 66 -3.37 -5.10 10.73
CA ASP A 66 -2.52 -5.21 11.92
C ASP A 66 -1.26 -4.37 11.82
N LEU A 67 -0.72 -4.22 10.60
CA LEU A 67 0.57 -3.57 10.39
C LEU A 67 0.46 -2.08 10.13
N LEU A 68 -0.61 -1.63 9.46
CA LEU A 68 -0.78 -0.21 9.12
C LEU A 68 -1.47 0.54 10.25
N THR A 69 -0.78 0.65 11.38
CA THR A 69 -1.22 1.47 12.51
C THR A 69 -0.16 2.51 12.81
N ALA A 70 -0.58 3.66 13.33
CA ALA A 70 0.35 4.72 13.70
C ALA A 70 1.40 4.24 14.70
N ALA A 71 0.96 3.48 15.72
CA ALA A 71 1.86 2.97 16.75
C ALA A 71 2.91 2.02 16.17
N ASN A 72 2.48 1.09 15.31
CA ASN A 72 3.38 0.10 14.72
C ASN A 72 4.40 0.74 13.77
N LEU A 73 3.94 1.65 12.92
CA LEU A 73 4.84 2.33 11.97
C LEU A 73 5.80 3.27 12.69
N THR A 74 5.35 3.97 13.73
CA THR A 74 6.22 4.81 14.54
C THR A 74 7.33 3.99 15.19
N ASP A 75 6.99 2.81 15.72
CA ASP A 75 7.98 1.92 16.33
C ASP A 75 8.96 1.36 15.30
N LEU A 76 8.46 0.87 14.17
CA LEU A 76 9.30 0.24 13.14
C LEU A 76 10.25 1.23 12.48
N PHE A 77 9.79 2.44 12.19
CA PHE A 77 10.58 3.41 11.42
C PHE A 77 11.23 4.50 12.28
N LYS A 78 11.04 4.43 13.59
CA LYS A 78 11.69 5.33 14.57
C LYS A 78 11.43 6.80 14.29
N THR A 79 10.24 7.11 13.79
CA THR A 79 9.79 8.48 13.53
C THR A 79 8.29 8.55 13.82
N GLU A 80 7.82 9.70 14.26
CA GLU A 80 6.40 9.87 14.53
C GLU A 80 5.60 9.72 13.23
N VAL A 81 4.67 8.76 13.22
CA VAL A 81 3.80 8.50 12.07
C VAL A 81 2.35 8.66 12.52
N ASN A 82 1.62 9.45 11.76
CA ASN A 82 0.18 9.57 11.92
C ASN A 82 -0.50 8.78 10.80
N MET A 83 -1.67 8.24 11.09
CA MET A 83 -2.36 7.37 10.15
C MET A 83 -3.85 7.69 10.13
N THR A 84 -4.42 7.71 8.94
CA THR A 84 -5.87 7.75 8.75
C THR A 84 -6.28 6.73 7.71
N GLU A 85 -7.52 6.25 7.80
CA GLU A 85 -8.09 5.30 6.85
C GLU A 85 -9.40 5.86 6.35
N ARG A 86 -9.63 5.74 5.04
CA ARG A 86 -10.87 6.19 4.40
C ARG A 86 -11.17 5.27 3.23
N ASP A 87 -12.36 4.66 3.26
CA ASP A 87 -12.84 3.78 2.19
C ASP A 87 -11.87 2.63 1.86
N GLY A 88 -11.15 2.14 2.86
CA GLY A 88 -10.18 1.05 2.70
C GLY A 88 -8.80 1.50 2.26
N PHE A 89 -8.61 2.79 1.97
CA PHE A 89 -7.29 3.36 1.68
C PHE A 89 -6.69 3.95 2.96
N TYR A 90 -5.38 3.79 3.09
CA TYR A 90 -4.62 4.32 4.24
C TYR A 90 -3.75 5.49 3.81
N HIS A 91 -3.65 6.47 4.67
CA HIS A 91 -2.77 7.63 4.49
C HIS A 91 -1.92 7.82 5.72
N ALA A 92 -0.62 8.02 5.52
CA ALA A 92 0.34 8.24 6.60
C ALA A 92 1.09 9.56 6.38
N TRP A 93 1.41 10.27 7.48
CA TRP A 93 2.23 11.47 7.41
C TRP A 93 3.06 11.71 8.66
#